data_54cc328d54303ee3cc904c77608e6247
#
_entry.id   54cc328d54303ee3cc904c77608e6247
#
_cell.length_a   1.000
_cell.length_b   1.000
_cell.length_c   1.000
_cell.angle_alpha   90.00
_cell.angle_beta   90.00
_cell.angle_gamma   90.00
#
_symmetry.space_group_name_H-M   'P 1'
#
loop_
_entity.id
_entity.type
_entity.pdbx_description
1 polymer ?
#
loop_
_entity_poly.entity_id
_entity_poly.type
_entity_poly.pdbx_seq_one_letter_code
_entity_poly.pdbx_strand_id
1 'polypeptide(L)'
;KVIIICGAPIMMSLAITFGITVIADIMLTPMIISVGPILVGLGVDYALHLTNRIEENRIELIEERLEMAWSAQRDGFQTEDIDPWDPHISLTATVRAVLTTGHAIFLSALTTIIGFSVLRWPSLVPIEPMRTVGTTLLIGISTTFVLSMLMVPALVQLLRYRKSRSKVFDKMWESIGEIPVKATVIVLIVTLALTFSGARILEEQLGQGISGAADEVPPGLESYETLREYSYVFDGGQTNMFIVDATQRGVQNDTAPIRDLPILDAIDIMQVNKIDQVANTSTISLVTILKSIHVDVVIGNLELYDESL
;
A
#
# COMPACT_ATOMS: atom_id res chain seq x y z
N LYS A 1 -24.72 -15.13 2.28
CA LYS A 1 -23.89 -16.07 1.52
C LYS A 1 -22.74 -15.35 0.79
N VAL A 2 -23.01 -14.25 0.03
CA VAL A 2 -21.95 -13.51 -0.69
C VAL A 2 -20.82 -13.06 0.24
N ILE A 3 -21.14 -12.49 1.39
CA ILE A 3 -20.16 -12.03 2.37
C ILE A 3 -19.22 -13.17 2.81
N ILE A 4 -19.75 -14.38 2.96
CA ILE A 4 -18.94 -15.55 3.34
C ILE A 4 -18.08 -16.00 2.16
N ILE A 5 -18.65 -16.04 0.93
CA ILE A 5 -17.95 -16.48 -0.28
C ILE A 5 -16.78 -15.54 -0.60
N CYS A 6 -16.97 -14.23 -0.46
CA CYS A 6 -15.92 -13.26 -0.69
C CYS A 6 -15.01 -13.09 0.52
N GLY A 7 -15.57 -13.07 1.73
CA GLY A 7 -14.82 -12.78 2.95
C GLY A 7 -13.90 -13.91 3.41
N ALA A 8 -14.30 -15.17 3.30
CA ALA A 8 -13.50 -16.29 3.80
C ALA A 8 -12.14 -16.41 3.07
N PRO A 9 -12.05 -16.37 1.73
CA PRO A 9 -10.74 -16.38 1.05
C PRO A 9 -9.85 -15.21 1.43
N ILE A 10 -10.44 -14.02 1.64
CA ILE A 10 -9.71 -12.81 2.00
C ILE A 10 -9.12 -12.91 3.40
N MET A 11 -9.94 -13.29 4.38
CA MET A 11 -9.46 -13.46 5.75
C MET A 11 -8.35 -14.51 5.84
N MET A 12 -8.48 -15.60 5.10
CA MET A 12 -7.47 -16.64 5.01
C MET A 12 -6.19 -16.13 4.33
N SER A 13 -6.34 -15.35 3.25
CA SER A 13 -5.18 -14.77 2.56
C SER A 13 -4.42 -13.77 3.43
N LEU A 14 -5.13 -12.95 4.20
CA LEU A 14 -4.52 -12.04 5.17
C LEU A 14 -3.73 -12.79 6.24
N ALA A 15 -4.33 -13.83 6.82
CA ALA A 15 -3.65 -14.64 7.83
C ALA A 15 -2.38 -15.30 7.29
N ILE A 16 -2.43 -15.86 6.07
CA ILE A 16 -1.29 -16.46 5.41
C ILE A 16 -0.25 -15.40 5.05
N THR A 17 -0.66 -14.25 4.52
CA THR A 17 0.25 -13.16 4.13
C THR A 17 1.03 -12.65 5.33
N PHE A 18 0.36 -12.30 6.41
CA PHE A 18 1.05 -11.83 7.62
C PHE A 18 1.86 -12.95 8.29
N GLY A 19 1.38 -14.20 8.24
CA GLY A 19 2.15 -15.35 8.70
C GLY A 19 3.47 -15.52 7.94
N ILE A 20 3.44 -15.47 6.61
CA ILE A 20 4.65 -15.55 5.77
C ILE A 20 5.56 -14.33 6.03
N THR A 21 5.00 -13.13 6.22
CA THR A 21 5.75 -11.91 6.51
C THR A 21 6.57 -12.07 7.81
N VAL A 22 5.95 -12.62 8.85
CA VAL A 22 6.62 -12.91 10.13
C VAL A 22 7.70 -13.98 9.98
N ILE A 23 7.43 -15.07 9.23
CA ILE A 23 8.41 -16.13 8.97
C ILE A 23 9.62 -15.60 8.17
N ALA A 24 9.41 -14.59 7.33
CA ALA A 24 10.46 -13.93 6.56
C ALA A 24 11.23 -12.86 7.35
N ASP A 25 11.09 -12.82 8.67
CA ASP A 25 11.72 -11.85 9.58
C ASP A 25 11.42 -10.37 9.24
N ILE A 26 10.26 -10.11 8.60
CA ILE A 26 9.81 -8.76 8.32
C ILE A 26 8.99 -8.26 9.53
N MET A 27 9.48 -7.22 10.20
CA MET A 27 8.78 -6.61 11.34
C MET A 27 7.43 -6.02 10.91
N LEU A 28 6.37 -6.34 11.67
CA LEU A 28 5.04 -5.79 11.45
C LEU A 28 4.98 -4.32 11.91
N THR A 29 5.31 -3.42 11.02
CA THR A 29 5.18 -1.97 11.23
C THR A 29 3.75 -1.49 10.92
N PRO A 30 3.33 -0.32 11.39
CA PRO A 30 2.05 0.29 11.00
C PRO A 30 1.88 0.39 9.46
N MET A 31 2.95 0.65 8.73
CA MET A 31 2.94 0.68 7.28
C MET A 31 2.60 -0.69 6.68
N ILE A 32 3.14 -1.78 7.23
CA ILE A 32 2.84 -3.15 6.76
C ILE A 32 1.41 -3.54 7.09
N ILE A 33 0.91 -3.13 8.26
CA ILE A 33 -0.50 -3.38 8.65
C ILE A 33 -1.46 -2.71 7.66
N SER A 34 -1.10 -1.54 7.11
CA SER A 34 -1.90 -0.84 6.09
C SER A 34 -2.07 -1.61 4.78
N VAL A 35 -1.26 -2.63 4.53
CA VAL A 35 -1.41 -3.57 3.40
C VAL A 35 -2.73 -4.35 3.51
N GLY A 36 -3.21 -4.61 4.74
CA GLY A 36 -4.44 -5.36 4.98
C GLY A 36 -5.66 -4.80 4.23
N PRO A 37 -6.04 -3.54 4.42
CA PRO A 37 -7.14 -2.91 3.68
C PRO A 37 -6.99 -2.97 2.15
N ILE A 38 -5.77 -2.86 1.63
CA ILE A 38 -5.50 -2.97 0.19
C ILE A 38 -5.82 -4.39 -0.30
N LEU A 39 -5.36 -5.41 0.42
CA LEU A 39 -5.62 -6.81 0.08
C LEU A 39 -7.11 -7.16 0.19
N VAL A 40 -7.82 -6.59 1.17
CA VAL A 40 -9.27 -6.74 1.29
C VAL A 40 -9.96 -6.21 0.04
N GLY A 41 -9.62 -5.00 -0.40
CA GLY A 41 -10.22 -4.39 -1.60
C GLY A 41 -10.01 -5.23 -2.85
N LEU A 42 -8.76 -5.63 -3.12
CA LEU A 42 -8.41 -6.47 -4.28
C LEU A 42 -9.06 -7.86 -4.20
N GLY A 43 -9.08 -8.46 -3.00
CA GLY A 43 -9.65 -9.79 -2.80
C GLY A 43 -11.16 -9.83 -2.99
N VAL A 44 -11.87 -8.80 -2.52
CA VAL A 44 -13.31 -8.67 -2.75
C VAL A 44 -13.61 -8.60 -4.25
N ASP A 45 -12.83 -7.82 -4.99
CA ASP A 45 -13.01 -7.67 -6.43
C ASP A 45 -12.84 -9.00 -7.17
N TYR A 46 -11.76 -9.74 -6.91
CA TYR A 46 -11.53 -11.05 -7.51
C TYR A 46 -12.66 -12.05 -7.19
N ALA A 47 -13.05 -12.12 -5.91
CA ALA A 47 -14.09 -13.03 -5.46
C ALA A 47 -15.46 -12.69 -6.03
N LEU A 48 -15.79 -11.40 -6.12
CA LEU A 48 -17.09 -10.93 -6.59
C LEU A 48 -17.24 -11.14 -8.10
N HIS A 49 -16.21 -10.81 -8.88
CA HIS A 49 -16.22 -11.03 -10.32
C HIS A 49 -16.35 -12.52 -10.67
N LEU A 50 -15.59 -13.38 -9.99
CA LEU A 50 -15.67 -14.82 -10.22
C LEU A 50 -17.05 -15.39 -9.81
N THR A 51 -17.57 -14.98 -8.65
CA THR A 51 -18.89 -15.41 -8.16
C THR A 51 -19.99 -15.02 -9.12
N ASN A 52 -19.99 -13.78 -9.60
CA ASN A 52 -20.99 -13.29 -10.55
C ASN A 52 -20.92 -14.07 -11.87
N ARG A 53 -19.71 -14.32 -12.37
CA ARG A 53 -19.55 -15.04 -13.66
C ARG A 53 -19.98 -16.50 -13.59
N ILE A 54 -19.71 -17.17 -12.47
CA ILE A 54 -20.19 -18.54 -12.25
C ILE A 54 -21.72 -18.57 -12.30
N GLU A 55 -22.38 -17.60 -11.65
CA GLU A 55 -23.82 -17.50 -11.64
C GLU A 55 -24.41 -17.18 -13.01
N GLU A 56 -23.82 -16.25 -13.75
CA GLU A 56 -24.20 -15.91 -15.12
C GLU A 56 -24.13 -17.12 -16.05
N ASN A 57 -23.00 -17.80 -16.07
CA ASN A 57 -22.82 -19.02 -16.89
C ASN A 57 -23.79 -20.14 -16.49
N ARG A 58 -24.15 -20.23 -15.20
CA ARG A 58 -25.11 -21.23 -14.74
C ARG A 58 -26.51 -20.94 -15.27
N ILE A 59 -26.92 -19.66 -15.25
CA ILE A 59 -28.22 -19.22 -15.80
C ILE A 59 -28.24 -19.50 -17.30
N GLU A 60 -27.22 -19.12 -18.03
CA GLU A 60 -27.06 -19.34 -19.47
C GLU A 60 -27.20 -20.82 -19.84
N LEU A 61 -26.52 -21.70 -19.10
CA LEU A 61 -26.60 -23.15 -19.33
C LEU A 61 -27.99 -23.74 -19.03
N ILE A 62 -28.71 -23.17 -18.07
CA ILE A 62 -30.10 -23.56 -17.81
C ILE A 62 -31.01 -23.12 -18.96
N GLU A 63 -30.84 -21.92 -19.47
CA GLU A 63 -31.57 -21.38 -20.60
C GLU A 63 -31.27 -22.21 -21.87
N GLU A 64 -30.00 -22.52 -22.17
CA GLU A 64 -29.61 -23.40 -23.29
C GLU A 64 -30.31 -24.79 -23.21
N ARG A 65 -30.37 -25.38 -22.03
CA ARG A 65 -31.04 -26.67 -21.81
C ARG A 65 -32.56 -26.57 -22.02
N LEU A 66 -33.20 -25.48 -21.60
CA LEU A 66 -34.60 -25.24 -21.81
C LEU A 66 -34.90 -25.12 -23.29
N GLU A 67 -34.15 -24.34 -24.05
CA GLU A 67 -34.31 -24.17 -25.46
C GLU A 67 -34.18 -25.51 -26.21
N MET A 68 -33.20 -26.33 -25.85
CA MET A 68 -33.05 -27.67 -26.42
C MET A 68 -34.22 -28.58 -26.09
N ALA A 69 -34.78 -28.49 -24.88
CA ALA A 69 -35.95 -29.27 -24.49
C ALA A 69 -37.23 -28.81 -25.23
N TRP A 70 -37.40 -27.52 -25.44
CA TRP A 70 -38.48 -26.95 -26.24
C TRP A 70 -38.38 -27.36 -27.70
N SER A 71 -37.20 -27.28 -28.30
CA SER A 71 -37.00 -27.67 -29.72
C SER A 71 -37.20 -29.17 -29.96
N ALA A 72 -36.99 -30.00 -28.93
CA ALA A 72 -37.23 -31.43 -28.99
C ALA A 72 -38.71 -31.84 -28.81
N GLN A 73 -39.66 -30.88 -28.81
CA GLN A 73 -41.10 -31.13 -28.69
C GLN A 73 -41.51 -31.99 -27.48
N ARG A 74 -40.81 -31.88 -26.37
CA ARG A 74 -41.22 -32.51 -25.13
C ARG A 74 -42.35 -31.71 -24.47
N ASP A 75 -43.57 -32.12 -24.72
CA ASP A 75 -44.75 -31.57 -24.08
C ASP A 75 -44.61 -31.71 -22.52
N GLY A 76 -44.69 -30.58 -21.83
CA GLY A 76 -44.72 -30.54 -20.36
C GLY A 76 -43.41 -30.27 -19.64
N PHE A 77 -42.28 -30.07 -20.34
CA PHE A 77 -41.01 -29.74 -19.69
C PHE A 77 -41.01 -28.28 -19.16
N GLN A 78 -40.84 -28.10 -17.87
CA GLN A 78 -40.82 -26.79 -17.25
C GLN A 78 -39.43 -26.48 -16.64
N THR A 79 -39.13 -25.23 -16.37
CA THR A 79 -37.88 -24.78 -15.73
C THR A 79 -37.63 -25.45 -14.39
N GLU A 80 -38.70 -25.85 -13.70
CA GLU A 80 -38.63 -26.55 -12.39
C GLU A 80 -38.07 -27.97 -12.50
N ASP A 81 -38.07 -28.57 -13.70
CA ASP A 81 -37.53 -29.89 -13.96
C ASP A 81 -36.01 -29.93 -14.10
N ILE A 82 -35.36 -28.74 -14.20
CA ILE A 82 -33.90 -28.61 -14.24
C ILE A 82 -33.37 -28.23 -12.85
N ASP A 83 -32.66 -29.14 -12.19
CA ASP A 83 -31.95 -28.80 -10.96
C ASP A 83 -30.78 -27.84 -11.30
N PRO A 84 -30.83 -26.58 -10.84
CA PRO A 84 -29.75 -25.62 -11.06
C PRO A 84 -28.41 -26.06 -10.45
N TRP A 85 -28.45 -27.07 -9.57
CA TRP A 85 -27.29 -27.62 -8.84
C TRP A 85 -26.88 -29.00 -9.38
N ASP A 86 -27.40 -29.39 -10.54
CA ASP A 86 -26.90 -30.55 -11.25
C ASP A 86 -25.36 -30.44 -11.35
N PRO A 87 -24.61 -31.47 -10.93
CA PRO A 87 -23.14 -31.46 -10.98
C PRO A 87 -22.56 -31.08 -12.33
N HIS A 88 -23.21 -31.49 -13.44
CA HIS A 88 -22.76 -31.14 -14.78
C HIS A 88 -22.95 -29.65 -15.12
N ILE A 89 -24.09 -29.06 -14.78
CA ILE A 89 -24.36 -27.64 -15.00
C ILE A 89 -23.38 -26.81 -14.16
N SER A 90 -23.27 -27.16 -12.89
CA SER A 90 -22.47 -26.43 -11.93
C SER A 90 -20.97 -26.51 -12.25
N LEU A 91 -20.46 -27.69 -12.62
CA LEU A 91 -19.07 -27.86 -13.04
C LEU A 91 -18.77 -27.09 -14.34
N THR A 92 -19.63 -27.23 -15.35
CA THR A 92 -19.45 -26.55 -16.63
C THR A 92 -19.49 -25.02 -16.47
N ALA A 93 -20.43 -24.49 -15.68
CA ALA A 93 -20.52 -23.07 -15.36
C ALA A 93 -19.25 -22.54 -14.69
N THR A 94 -18.73 -23.30 -13.71
CA THR A 94 -17.49 -22.96 -12.99
C THR A 94 -16.28 -22.98 -13.92
N VAL A 95 -16.12 -24.03 -14.72
CA VAL A 95 -15.02 -24.13 -15.67
C VAL A 95 -15.06 -23.00 -16.71
N ARG A 96 -16.21 -22.71 -17.29
CA ARG A 96 -16.36 -21.56 -18.19
C ARG A 96 -15.99 -20.23 -17.51
N ALA A 97 -16.41 -20.02 -16.25
CA ALA A 97 -16.07 -18.82 -15.50
C ALA A 97 -14.57 -18.68 -15.22
N VAL A 98 -13.91 -19.76 -14.84
CA VAL A 98 -12.45 -19.76 -14.59
C VAL A 98 -11.69 -19.51 -15.89
N LEU A 99 -12.09 -20.12 -16.99
CA LEU A 99 -11.42 -19.95 -18.29
C LEU A 99 -11.60 -18.54 -18.87
N THR A 100 -12.70 -17.86 -18.61
CA THR A 100 -12.97 -16.50 -19.14
C THR A 100 -12.55 -15.43 -18.15
N THR A 101 -13.28 -15.29 -17.05
CA THR A 101 -13.07 -14.26 -16.03
C THR A 101 -11.83 -14.53 -15.19
N GLY A 102 -11.52 -15.80 -14.91
CA GLY A 102 -10.29 -16.16 -14.20
C GLY A 102 -9.04 -15.71 -14.94
N HIS A 103 -9.00 -15.81 -16.28
CA HIS A 103 -7.91 -15.29 -17.09
C HIS A 103 -7.79 -13.74 -16.96
N ALA A 104 -8.91 -13.03 -17.02
CA ALA A 104 -8.92 -11.58 -16.85
C ALA A 104 -8.42 -11.17 -15.44
N ILE A 105 -8.87 -11.87 -14.40
CA ILE A 105 -8.41 -11.65 -13.03
C ILE A 105 -6.90 -11.96 -12.90
N PHE A 106 -6.42 -13.02 -13.55
CA PHE A 106 -4.99 -13.35 -13.57
C PHE A 106 -4.16 -12.23 -14.20
N LEU A 107 -4.57 -11.71 -15.35
CA LEU A 107 -3.88 -10.58 -15.98
C LEU A 107 -3.89 -9.33 -15.08
N SER A 108 -5.01 -9.03 -14.44
CA SER A 108 -5.12 -7.93 -13.49
C SER A 108 -4.20 -8.12 -12.28
N ALA A 109 -4.18 -9.31 -11.70
CA ALA A 109 -3.27 -9.64 -10.60
C ALA A 109 -1.81 -9.53 -11.03
N LEU A 110 -1.46 -10.02 -12.22
CA LEU A 110 -0.11 -9.97 -12.77
C LEU A 110 0.36 -8.52 -12.98
N THR A 111 -0.46 -7.66 -13.56
CA THR A 111 -0.12 -6.23 -13.73
C THR A 111 0.07 -5.54 -12.39
N THR A 112 -0.74 -5.87 -11.40
CA THR A 112 -0.63 -5.33 -10.04
C THR A 112 0.65 -5.82 -9.35
N ILE A 113 0.99 -7.10 -9.49
CA ILE A 113 2.25 -7.68 -9.00
C ILE A 113 3.44 -6.98 -9.64
N ILE A 114 3.44 -6.79 -10.96
CA ILE A 114 4.51 -6.06 -11.67
C ILE A 114 4.62 -4.62 -11.15
N GLY A 115 3.49 -3.92 -10.97
CA GLY A 115 3.47 -2.56 -10.44
C GLY A 115 4.09 -2.47 -9.05
N PHE A 116 3.69 -3.33 -8.12
CA PHE A 116 4.26 -3.33 -6.77
C PHE A 116 5.67 -3.91 -6.68
N SER A 117 6.11 -4.70 -7.66
CA SER A 117 7.49 -5.19 -7.70
C SER A 117 8.53 -4.06 -7.79
N VAL A 118 8.13 -2.91 -8.34
CA VAL A 118 8.96 -1.70 -8.42
C VAL A 118 9.36 -1.22 -7.03
N LEU A 119 8.47 -1.34 -6.03
CA LEU A 119 8.77 -0.95 -4.65
C LEU A 119 9.90 -1.77 -4.02
N ARG A 120 10.13 -2.99 -4.51
CA ARG A 120 11.19 -3.85 -3.99
C ARG A 120 12.59 -3.47 -4.51
N TRP A 121 12.70 -2.69 -5.56
CA TRP A 121 13.98 -2.41 -6.21
C TRP A 121 14.77 -1.34 -5.46
N PRO A 122 15.95 -1.68 -4.85
CA PRO A 122 16.71 -0.75 -4.00
C PRO A 122 17.15 0.52 -4.72
N SER A 123 17.43 0.43 -6.02
CA SER A 123 17.86 1.58 -6.82
C SER A 123 16.73 2.57 -7.15
N LEU A 124 15.46 2.13 -7.08
CA LEU A 124 14.30 2.98 -7.33
C LEU A 124 13.68 3.47 -6.02
N VAL A 125 13.69 2.62 -4.99
CA VAL A 125 13.14 2.93 -3.67
C VAL A 125 14.21 2.72 -2.60
N PRO A 126 14.94 3.76 -2.21
CA PRO A 126 16.00 3.66 -1.21
C PRO A 126 15.48 3.42 0.23
N ILE A 127 14.20 3.70 0.48
CA ILE A 127 13.57 3.63 1.80
C ILE A 127 13.21 2.18 2.13
N GLU A 128 13.86 1.59 3.12
CA GLU A 128 13.65 0.18 3.51
C GLU A 128 12.22 -0.16 3.93
N PRO A 129 11.51 0.63 4.74
CA PRO A 129 10.10 0.37 5.07
C PRO A 129 9.18 0.26 3.85
N MET A 130 9.41 1.04 2.80
CA MET A 130 8.64 0.94 1.55
C MET A 130 8.89 -0.36 0.79
N ARG A 131 10.13 -0.87 0.83
CA ARG A 131 10.48 -2.15 0.20
C ARG A 131 9.85 -3.33 0.92
N THR A 132 9.76 -3.27 2.24
CA THR A 132 9.07 -4.31 3.03
C THR A 132 7.57 -4.32 2.77
N VAL A 133 6.93 -3.16 2.65
CA VAL A 133 5.53 -3.03 2.20
C VAL A 133 5.35 -3.63 0.81
N GLY A 134 6.22 -3.29 -0.15
CA GLY A 134 6.19 -3.87 -1.49
C GLY A 134 6.29 -5.40 -1.48
N THR A 135 7.19 -5.95 -0.69
CA THR A 135 7.33 -7.41 -0.54
C THR A 135 6.08 -8.06 0.04
N THR A 136 5.52 -7.48 1.10
CA THR A 136 4.28 -7.96 1.73
C THR A 136 3.09 -7.90 0.77
N LEU A 137 2.99 -6.84 -0.03
CA LEU A 137 1.96 -6.72 -1.09
C LEU A 137 2.11 -7.80 -2.15
N LEU A 138 3.32 -8.09 -2.62
CA LEU A 138 3.55 -9.15 -3.60
C LEU A 138 3.09 -10.51 -3.08
N ILE A 139 3.46 -10.86 -1.84
CA ILE A 139 3.01 -12.09 -1.18
C ILE A 139 1.48 -12.09 -1.05
N GLY A 140 0.93 -10.98 -0.56
CA GLY A 140 -0.50 -10.85 -0.31
C GLY A 140 -1.35 -10.95 -1.55
N ILE A 141 -1.01 -10.25 -2.63
CA ILE A 141 -1.76 -10.29 -3.88
C ILE A 141 -1.71 -11.69 -4.50
N SER A 142 -0.53 -12.31 -4.51
CA SER A 142 -0.37 -13.68 -5.02
C SER A 142 -1.21 -14.68 -4.23
N THR A 143 -1.17 -14.61 -2.90
CA THR A 143 -1.94 -15.48 -2.01
C THR A 143 -3.44 -15.24 -2.16
N THR A 144 -3.87 -13.97 -2.22
CA THR A 144 -5.28 -13.60 -2.41
C THR A 144 -5.81 -14.11 -3.74
N PHE A 145 -5.05 -13.95 -4.82
CA PHE A 145 -5.41 -14.47 -6.14
C PHE A 145 -5.60 -15.99 -6.12
N VAL A 146 -4.62 -16.73 -5.62
CA VAL A 146 -4.67 -18.20 -5.56
C VAL A 146 -5.84 -18.69 -4.72
N LEU A 147 -6.02 -18.12 -3.51
CA LEU A 147 -7.12 -18.50 -2.64
C LEU A 147 -8.49 -18.14 -3.23
N SER A 148 -8.63 -16.99 -3.89
CA SER A 148 -9.87 -16.63 -4.57
C SER A 148 -10.19 -17.61 -5.70
N MET A 149 -9.21 -18.00 -6.51
CA MET A 149 -9.42 -18.95 -7.60
C MET A 149 -9.80 -20.35 -7.11
N LEU A 150 -9.32 -20.78 -5.95
CA LEU A 150 -9.60 -22.11 -5.41
C LEU A 150 -10.85 -22.12 -4.53
N MET A 151 -10.97 -21.19 -3.61
CA MET A 151 -12.02 -21.20 -2.59
C MET A 151 -13.36 -20.68 -3.08
N VAL A 152 -13.38 -19.64 -3.94
CA VAL A 152 -14.65 -19.05 -4.40
C VAL A 152 -15.51 -20.08 -5.14
N PRO A 153 -15.01 -20.83 -6.13
CA PRO A 153 -15.80 -21.87 -6.77
C PRO A 153 -16.31 -22.93 -5.80
N ALA A 154 -15.44 -23.36 -4.86
CA ALA A 154 -15.83 -24.36 -3.87
C ALA A 154 -16.93 -23.86 -2.93
N LEU A 155 -16.82 -22.61 -2.46
CA LEU A 155 -17.83 -22.00 -1.59
C LEU A 155 -19.15 -21.69 -2.31
N VAL A 156 -19.12 -21.29 -3.57
CA VAL A 156 -20.32 -21.11 -4.39
C VAL A 156 -21.12 -22.40 -4.49
N GLN A 157 -20.43 -23.51 -4.72
CA GLN A 157 -21.00 -24.86 -4.76
C GLN A 157 -21.56 -25.28 -3.40
N LEU A 158 -20.72 -25.20 -2.36
CA LEU A 158 -21.07 -25.64 -1.00
C LEU A 158 -22.27 -24.88 -0.43
N LEU A 159 -22.29 -23.55 -0.60
CA LEU A 159 -23.34 -22.70 -0.06
C LEU A 159 -24.58 -22.62 -0.97
N ARG A 160 -24.54 -23.27 -2.12
CA ARG A 160 -25.58 -23.19 -3.14
C ARG A 160 -26.02 -21.73 -3.34
N TYR A 161 -25.07 -20.91 -3.80
CA TYR A 161 -25.28 -19.48 -3.94
C TYR A 161 -26.12 -19.20 -5.18
N ARG A 162 -27.16 -18.38 -5.00
CA ARG A 162 -28.00 -17.86 -6.08
C ARG A 162 -28.10 -16.35 -5.94
N LYS A 163 -27.83 -15.64 -7.03
CA LYS A 163 -27.94 -14.17 -7.08
C LYS A 163 -29.40 -13.76 -7.00
N SER A 164 -29.76 -13.01 -5.96
CA SER A 164 -31.08 -12.37 -5.90
C SER A 164 -31.00 -11.06 -6.68
N ARG A 165 -31.79 -10.92 -7.73
CA ARG A 165 -31.94 -9.63 -8.43
C ARG A 165 -32.73 -8.68 -7.53
N SER A 166 -32.05 -7.71 -6.94
CA SER A 166 -32.69 -6.60 -6.24
C SER A 166 -32.92 -5.46 -7.24
N LYS A 167 -34.19 -5.14 -7.49
CA LYS A 167 -34.58 -4.05 -8.40
C LYS A 167 -34.50 -2.66 -7.78
N VAL A 168 -34.05 -2.58 -6.50
CA VAL A 168 -34.16 -1.34 -5.69
C VAL A 168 -33.31 -0.20 -6.23
N PHE A 169 -32.19 -0.50 -6.86
CA PHE A 169 -31.25 0.50 -7.38
C PHE A 169 -31.12 0.53 -8.91
N ASP A 170 -31.92 -0.26 -9.64
CA ASP A 170 -31.80 -0.37 -11.11
C ASP A 170 -31.91 0.99 -11.79
N LYS A 171 -32.92 1.81 -11.42
CA LYS A 171 -33.11 3.16 -11.99
C LYS A 171 -31.93 4.11 -11.68
N MET A 172 -31.33 4.00 -10.51
CA MET A 172 -30.17 4.82 -10.15
C MET A 172 -28.96 4.45 -11.00
N TRP A 173 -28.70 3.16 -11.18
CA TRP A 173 -27.59 2.67 -12.00
C TRP A 173 -27.81 2.95 -13.48
N GLU A 174 -29.03 2.86 -13.96
CA GLU A 174 -29.42 3.26 -15.32
C GLU A 174 -29.12 4.74 -15.56
N SER A 175 -29.56 5.62 -14.64
CA SER A 175 -29.27 7.06 -14.71
C SER A 175 -27.76 7.36 -14.67
N ILE A 176 -27.00 6.70 -13.80
CA ILE A 176 -25.53 6.85 -13.72
C ILE A 176 -24.86 6.38 -15.01
N GLY A 177 -25.34 5.28 -15.61
CA GLY A 177 -24.82 4.77 -16.88
C GLY A 177 -25.12 5.66 -18.08
N GLU A 178 -26.24 6.40 -18.06
CA GLU A 178 -26.61 7.32 -19.13
C GLU A 178 -25.78 8.62 -19.16
N ILE A 179 -25.29 9.09 -17.99
CA ILE A 179 -24.54 10.34 -17.88
C ILE A 179 -23.32 10.37 -18.81
N PRO A 180 -22.39 9.39 -18.79
CA PRO A 180 -21.23 9.39 -19.66
C PRO A 180 -21.59 9.40 -21.16
N VAL A 181 -22.69 8.74 -21.52
CA VAL A 181 -23.13 8.62 -22.92
C VAL A 181 -23.78 9.92 -23.38
N LYS A 182 -24.73 10.47 -22.59
CA LYS A 182 -25.47 11.67 -22.95
C LYS A 182 -24.65 12.95 -22.83
N ALA A 183 -23.69 12.99 -21.91
CA ALA A 183 -22.88 14.17 -21.60
C ALA A 183 -21.37 13.94 -21.78
N THR A 184 -20.97 13.11 -22.76
CA THR A 184 -19.57 12.69 -22.97
C THR A 184 -18.59 13.86 -23.00
N VAL A 185 -18.91 14.94 -23.72
CA VAL A 185 -18.03 16.10 -23.85
C VAL A 185 -17.88 16.84 -22.50
N ILE A 186 -18.98 16.97 -21.75
CA ILE A 186 -18.95 17.64 -20.44
C ILE A 186 -18.11 16.81 -19.47
N VAL A 187 -18.33 15.49 -19.42
CA VAL A 187 -17.55 14.57 -18.56
C VAL A 187 -16.06 14.66 -18.89
N LEU A 188 -15.68 14.66 -20.17
CA LEU A 188 -14.29 14.81 -20.59
C LEU A 188 -13.68 16.15 -20.16
N ILE A 189 -14.41 17.26 -20.36
CA ILE A 189 -13.93 18.59 -19.97
C ILE A 189 -13.74 18.68 -18.45
N VAL A 190 -14.70 18.20 -17.67
CA VAL A 190 -14.62 18.19 -16.21
C VAL A 190 -13.45 17.33 -15.72
N THR A 191 -13.30 16.12 -16.28
CA THR A 191 -12.19 15.22 -15.94
C THR A 191 -10.85 15.86 -16.27
N LEU A 192 -10.71 16.47 -17.45
CA LEU A 192 -9.51 17.16 -17.86
C LEU A 192 -9.19 18.36 -16.94
N ALA A 193 -10.21 19.16 -16.62
CA ALA A 193 -10.06 20.31 -15.72
C ALA A 193 -9.61 19.86 -14.31
N LEU A 194 -10.22 18.81 -13.75
CA LEU A 194 -9.81 18.23 -12.47
C LEU A 194 -8.39 17.69 -12.51
N THR A 195 -8.01 17.01 -13.59
CA THR A 195 -6.65 16.48 -13.75
C THR A 195 -5.63 17.60 -13.80
N PHE A 196 -5.92 18.66 -14.57
CA PHE A 196 -5.03 19.82 -14.67
C PHE A 196 -4.89 20.59 -13.36
N SER A 197 -6.02 20.74 -12.65
CA SER A 197 -6.06 21.34 -11.31
C SER A 197 -5.24 20.53 -10.29
N GLY A 198 -5.42 19.21 -10.29
CA GLY A 198 -4.67 18.30 -9.43
C GLY A 198 -3.15 18.32 -9.74
N ALA A 199 -2.79 18.34 -11.00
CA ALA A 199 -1.38 18.44 -11.42
C ALA A 199 -0.71 19.74 -10.93
N ARG A 200 -1.42 20.87 -10.98
CA ARG A 200 -0.94 22.15 -10.44
C ARG A 200 -0.69 22.12 -8.94
N ILE A 201 -1.67 21.57 -8.18
CA ILE A 201 -1.53 21.42 -6.72
C ILE A 201 -0.36 20.49 -6.39
N LEU A 202 -0.20 19.40 -7.14
CA LEU A 202 0.92 18.48 -6.95
C LEU A 202 2.26 19.17 -7.21
N GLU A 203 2.39 20.01 -8.26
CA GLU A 203 3.60 20.76 -8.56
C GLU A 203 3.99 21.71 -7.43
N GLU A 204 3.02 22.37 -6.79
CA GLU A 204 3.24 23.23 -5.62
C GLU A 204 3.69 22.44 -4.38
N GLN A 205 3.26 21.19 -4.25
CA GLN A 205 3.61 20.31 -3.12
C GLN A 205 4.93 19.53 -3.36
N LEU A 206 5.33 19.35 -4.63
CA LEU A 206 6.61 18.72 -4.99
C LEU A 206 7.76 19.66 -4.57
N GLY A 207 8.43 19.33 -3.47
CA GLY A 207 9.53 20.12 -2.91
C GLY A 207 9.29 20.58 -1.47
N GLN A 208 8.08 20.47 -0.97
CA GLN A 208 7.84 20.49 0.46
C GLN A 208 8.37 19.16 1.02
N GLY A 209 9.26 19.24 2.03
CA GLY A 209 9.88 18.07 2.63
C GLY A 209 8.83 17.02 3.02
N ILE A 210 9.19 15.77 2.88
CA ILE A 210 8.36 14.66 3.36
C ILE A 210 8.16 14.89 4.85
N SER A 211 6.91 15.02 5.29
CA SER A 211 6.55 15.11 6.70
C SER A 211 7.23 13.96 7.46
N GLY A 212 7.87 14.28 8.57
CA GLY A 212 8.55 13.28 9.38
C GLY A 212 7.57 12.26 9.95
N ALA A 213 8.08 11.12 10.39
CA ALA A 213 7.29 10.04 10.99
C ALA A 213 6.38 10.50 12.16
N ALA A 214 6.66 11.65 12.74
CA ALA A 214 5.83 12.28 13.78
C ALA A 214 4.46 12.73 13.26
N ASP A 215 4.37 13.13 11.99
CA ASP A 215 3.10 13.57 11.39
C ASP A 215 2.20 12.40 10.95
N GLU A 216 2.73 11.17 10.95
CA GLU A 216 1.97 9.96 10.63
C GLU A 216 1.18 9.42 11.83
N VAL A 217 1.39 9.97 13.02
CA VAL A 217 0.70 9.53 14.24
C VAL A 217 -0.63 10.27 14.35
N PRO A 218 -1.77 9.56 14.52
CA PRO A 218 -3.07 10.20 14.65
C PRO A 218 -3.08 11.22 15.81
N PRO A 219 -3.60 12.44 15.58
CA PRO A 219 -3.73 13.43 16.65
C PRO A 219 -4.71 12.93 17.72
N GLY A 220 -4.41 13.22 19.00
CA GLY A 220 -5.26 12.83 20.12
C GLY A 220 -4.90 11.50 20.80
N LEU A 221 -3.79 10.87 20.43
CA LEU A 221 -3.22 9.78 21.20
C LEU A 221 -2.48 10.35 22.43
N GLU A 222 -2.97 10.02 23.62
CA GLU A 222 -2.41 10.51 24.90
C GLU A 222 -0.89 10.22 25.00
N SER A 223 -0.45 9.06 24.55
CA SER A 223 0.98 8.69 24.50
C SER A 223 1.79 9.58 23.55
N TYR A 224 1.20 10.04 22.45
CA TYR A 224 1.87 10.92 21.49
C TYR A 224 1.93 12.37 22.01
N GLU A 225 0.85 12.85 22.60
CA GLU A 225 0.82 14.18 23.23
C GLU A 225 1.82 14.25 24.38
N THR A 226 1.89 13.23 25.21
CA THR A 226 2.87 13.10 26.29
C THR A 226 4.31 13.08 25.75
N LEU A 227 4.57 12.33 24.67
CA LEU A 227 5.88 12.31 24.03
C LEU A 227 6.25 13.67 23.43
N ARG A 228 5.30 14.35 22.83
CA ARG A 228 5.48 15.70 22.26
C ARG A 228 5.75 16.74 23.37
N GLU A 229 5.01 16.67 24.47
CA GLU A 229 5.23 17.53 25.62
C GLU A 229 6.60 17.25 26.25
N TYR A 230 6.97 15.97 26.40
CA TYR A 230 8.27 15.57 26.86
C TYR A 230 9.41 16.07 25.95
N SER A 231 9.24 15.92 24.63
CA SER A 231 10.23 16.41 23.66
C SER A 231 10.38 17.93 23.69
N TYR A 232 9.29 18.65 23.97
CA TYR A 232 9.31 20.11 24.12
C TYR A 232 10.00 20.56 25.42
N VAL A 233 9.70 19.88 26.54
CA VAL A 233 10.26 20.22 27.88
C VAL A 233 11.74 19.86 27.99
N PHE A 234 12.17 18.75 27.36
CA PHE A 234 13.54 18.24 27.43
C PHE A 234 14.36 18.51 26.16
N ASP A 235 13.86 19.36 25.27
CA ASP A 235 14.50 19.65 23.98
C ASP A 235 14.81 18.39 23.12
N GLY A 236 14.02 17.35 23.33
CA GLY A 236 14.12 16.04 22.68
C GLY A 236 13.37 16.02 21.34
N GLY A 237 13.85 16.75 20.33
CA GLY A 237 13.30 16.75 18.99
C GLY A 237 13.58 15.46 18.19
N GLN A 238 13.09 15.39 16.97
CA GLN A 238 13.48 14.32 16.04
C GLN A 238 14.97 14.40 15.71
N THR A 239 15.69 13.33 15.98
CA THR A 239 17.11 13.24 15.67
C THR A 239 17.29 12.91 14.19
N ASN A 240 17.78 13.87 13.41
CA ASN A 240 18.22 13.65 12.04
C ASN A 240 19.74 13.42 12.06
N MET A 241 20.17 12.31 11.44
CA MET A 241 21.61 12.00 11.34
C MET A 241 22.12 12.42 9.97
N PHE A 242 23.12 13.29 9.95
CA PHE A 242 23.84 13.63 8.72
C PHE A 242 25.17 12.85 8.69
N ILE A 243 25.39 12.10 7.62
CA ILE A 243 26.63 11.39 7.39
C ILE A 243 27.51 12.27 6.51
N VAL A 244 28.66 12.68 7.05
CA VAL A 244 29.66 13.44 6.32
C VAL A 244 30.69 12.47 5.72
N ASP A 245 30.69 12.30 4.40
CA ASP A 245 31.69 11.52 3.68
C ASP A 245 32.84 12.44 3.23
N ALA A 246 33.97 12.31 3.93
CA ALA A 246 35.18 13.08 3.69
C ALA A 246 36.15 12.43 2.68
N THR A 247 35.83 11.25 2.14
CA THR A 247 36.74 10.45 1.32
C THR A 247 36.97 11.02 -0.09
N GLN A 248 36.11 11.90 -0.59
CA GLN A 248 36.14 12.39 -1.97
C GLN A 248 36.91 13.72 -2.19
N ARG A 249 37.39 14.37 -1.14
CA ARG A 249 38.23 15.58 -1.27
C ARG A 249 39.65 15.25 -0.86
N GLY A 250 40.60 15.58 -1.70
CA GLY A 250 42.05 15.36 -1.46
C GLY A 250 42.49 15.88 -0.12
N VAL A 251 42.39 15.03 0.87
CA VAL A 251 42.56 15.29 2.28
C VAL A 251 44.01 14.99 2.64
N GLN A 252 44.62 15.84 3.44
CA GLN A 252 46.05 15.68 3.82
C GLN A 252 46.33 14.43 4.67
N ASN A 253 45.29 13.84 5.28
CA ASN A 253 45.44 12.67 6.16
C ASN A 253 44.57 11.50 5.66
N ASP A 254 45.19 10.61 4.91
CA ASP A 254 44.54 9.44 4.31
C ASP A 254 44.03 8.42 5.36
N THR A 255 44.49 8.47 6.60
CA THR A 255 44.12 7.50 7.64
C THR A 255 42.93 7.93 8.48
N ALA A 256 42.63 9.22 8.57
CA ALA A 256 41.46 9.74 9.31
C ALA A 256 41.04 11.11 8.80
N PRO A 257 40.47 11.17 7.59
CA PRO A 257 40.14 12.44 6.90
C PRO A 257 39.18 13.33 7.69
N ILE A 258 38.31 12.76 8.52
CA ILE A 258 37.40 13.50 9.39
C ILE A 258 38.09 14.38 10.42
N ARG A 259 39.37 14.16 10.69
CA ARG A 259 40.20 14.97 11.62
C ARG A 259 40.88 16.17 10.97
N ASP A 260 40.81 16.28 9.66
CA ASP A 260 41.43 17.38 8.95
C ASP A 260 40.71 18.71 9.24
N LEU A 261 41.47 19.71 9.58
CA LEU A 261 40.96 21.03 9.96
C LEU A 261 39.98 21.63 8.97
N PRO A 262 40.23 21.56 7.65
CA PRO A 262 39.24 22.09 6.64
C PRO A 262 37.91 21.37 6.65
N ILE A 263 37.88 20.08 7.04
CA ILE A 263 36.62 19.31 7.11
C ILE A 263 35.88 19.66 8.40
N LEU A 264 36.60 19.77 9.53
CA LEU A 264 36.03 20.19 10.79
C LEU A 264 35.46 21.61 10.70
N ASP A 265 36.17 22.53 10.03
CA ASP A 265 35.72 23.88 9.78
C ASP A 265 34.45 23.92 8.86
N ALA A 266 34.42 23.09 7.84
CA ALA A 266 33.25 22.96 6.98
C ALA A 266 32.02 22.43 7.73
N ILE A 267 32.21 21.47 8.64
CA ILE A 267 31.14 20.94 9.53
C ILE A 267 30.65 22.05 10.46
N ASP A 268 31.53 22.82 11.03
CA ASP A 268 31.22 23.94 11.93
C ASP A 268 30.43 25.03 11.21
N ILE A 269 30.87 25.44 10.03
CA ILE A 269 30.20 26.43 9.19
C ILE A 269 28.80 25.94 8.80
N MET A 270 28.66 24.67 8.44
CA MET A 270 27.37 24.08 8.12
C MET A 270 26.44 24.06 9.33
N GLN A 271 26.95 23.68 10.49
CA GLN A 271 26.20 23.65 11.75
C GLN A 271 25.71 25.05 12.11
N VAL A 272 26.60 26.02 12.26
CA VAL A 272 26.27 27.37 12.73
C VAL A 272 25.44 28.18 11.72
N ASN A 273 25.78 28.07 10.43
CA ASN A 273 25.18 28.96 9.41
C ASN A 273 23.96 28.35 8.73
N LYS A 274 23.70 27.06 8.87
CA LYS A 274 22.59 26.38 8.17
C LYS A 274 21.63 25.68 9.09
N ILE A 275 22.11 24.93 10.07
CA ILE A 275 21.26 24.06 10.89
C ILE A 275 20.78 24.81 12.13
N ASP A 276 21.68 25.41 12.90
CA ASP A 276 21.33 26.11 14.15
C ASP A 276 20.55 27.42 13.94
N GLN A 277 20.44 27.90 12.69
CA GLN A 277 19.57 29.02 12.33
C GLN A 277 18.09 28.61 12.15
N VAL A 278 17.81 27.32 12.09
CA VAL A 278 16.43 26.83 12.05
C VAL A 278 15.87 26.86 13.47
N ALA A 279 14.74 27.52 13.66
CA ALA A 279 14.12 27.65 14.97
C ALA A 279 13.90 26.29 15.65
N ASN A 280 14.27 26.20 16.92
CA ASN A 280 14.17 24.98 17.75
C ASN A 280 14.98 23.77 17.25
N THR A 281 16.13 24.00 16.60
CA THR A 281 17.07 22.94 16.29
C THR A 281 18.34 23.10 17.10
N SER A 282 18.89 21.98 17.57
CA SER A 282 20.23 21.91 18.14
C SER A 282 21.00 20.79 17.46
N THR A 283 22.30 20.98 17.24
CA THR A 283 23.15 20.00 16.59
C THR A 283 24.23 19.51 17.52
N ILE A 284 24.46 18.20 17.52
CA ILE A 284 25.59 17.58 18.16
C ILE A 284 26.47 16.99 17.07
N SER A 285 27.65 17.54 16.88
CA SER A 285 28.65 17.07 15.94
C SER A 285 29.98 16.76 16.64
N LEU A 286 30.91 16.15 15.91
CA LEU A 286 32.28 15.99 16.40
C LEU A 286 32.90 17.35 16.79
N VAL A 287 32.60 18.40 16.02
CA VAL A 287 33.06 19.77 16.28
C VAL A 287 32.49 20.32 17.57
N THR A 288 31.20 20.09 17.84
CA THR A 288 30.56 20.49 19.10
C THR A 288 31.22 19.84 20.29
N ILE A 289 31.53 18.53 20.17
CA ILE A 289 32.26 17.78 21.24
C ILE A 289 33.67 18.32 21.40
N LEU A 290 34.42 18.55 20.32
CA LEU A 290 35.76 19.11 20.38
C LEU A 290 35.77 20.52 21.00
N LYS A 291 34.82 21.38 20.63
CA LYS A 291 34.65 22.70 21.23
C LYS A 291 34.32 22.63 22.72
N SER A 292 33.49 21.66 23.13
CA SER A 292 33.14 21.48 24.56
C SER A 292 34.30 20.98 25.41
N ILE A 293 35.26 20.29 24.83
CA ILE A 293 36.50 19.87 25.50
C ILE A 293 37.52 21.05 25.57
N HIS A 294 37.42 21.97 24.60
CA HIS A 294 38.30 23.16 24.49
C HIS A 294 37.74 24.41 25.21
N VAL A 295 36.68 24.28 25.97
CA VAL A 295 36.19 25.37 26.81
C VAL A 295 37.16 25.60 27.96
N ASP A 296 37.45 26.85 28.30
CA ASP A 296 38.19 27.25 29.47
C ASP A 296 37.63 26.61 30.73
N VAL A 297 38.26 25.53 31.19
CA VAL A 297 37.89 24.89 32.44
C VAL A 297 38.75 25.48 33.54
N VAL A 298 38.16 26.43 34.24
CA VAL A 298 38.81 26.98 35.43
C VAL A 298 38.46 26.10 36.62
N ILE A 299 39.37 25.23 37.03
CA ILE A 299 39.25 24.45 38.26
C ILE A 299 40.13 25.15 39.33
N GLY A 300 39.51 26.00 40.12
CA GLY A 300 40.22 26.84 41.05
C GLY A 300 40.99 27.99 40.34
N ASN A 301 42.29 28.09 40.48
CA ASN A 301 43.12 29.05 39.77
C ASN A 301 43.96 28.45 38.63
N LEU A 302 43.59 27.27 38.13
CA LEU A 302 44.28 26.60 37.01
C LEU A 302 43.49 26.80 35.72
N GLU A 303 44.05 27.56 34.79
CA GLU A 303 43.57 27.61 33.41
C GLU A 303 44.10 26.38 32.68
N LEU A 304 43.17 25.54 32.18
CA LEU A 304 43.49 24.33 31.41
C LEU A 304 43.36 24.54 29.88
N TYR A 305 43.18 25.78 29.47
CA TYR A 305 43.08 26.14 28.06
C TYR A 305 44.42 26.60 27.52
N ASP A 306 44.84 26.02 26.40
CA ASP A 306 46.02 26.42 25.66
C ASP A 306 45.62 26.83 24.24
N GLU A 307 45.73 28.14 23.96
CA GLU A 307 45.40 28.72 22.64
C GLU A 307 46.31 28.20 21.50
N SER A 308 47.39 27.48 21.83
CA SER A 308 48.38 27.01 20.85
C SER A 308 48.04 25.61 20.27
N LEU A 309 47.02 24.95 20.76
CA LEU A 309 46.54 23.66 20.27
C LEU A 309 45.29 23.82 19.41
#